data_832b7d21e2bfcc6e90d41795b9a5e868
#
_entry.id   832b7d21e2bfcc6e90d41795b9a5e868
#
_cell.length_a   1.000
_cell.length_b   1.000
_cell.length_c   1.000
_cell.angle_alpha   90.00
_cell.angle_beta   90.00
_cell.angle_gamma   90.00
#
_symmetry.space_group_name_H-M   'P 1'
#
loop_
_entity.id
_entity.type
_entity.pdbx_description
1 polymer ?
#
loop_
_entity_poly.entity_id
_entity_poly.type
_entity_poly.pdbx_seq_one_letter_code
_entity_poly.pdbx_strand_id
1 'polypeptide(L)'
;MGTETTPCNGDDRSRPIRATTEQRERVVRELSEATARGQLEIGEFDKRSAQAWKARSATELADLLDDILPDPMGLVTGAALPRTDVPVTRFSDHVAPVVSGPGSARVTGEAGARWTVAVFSGAEKKSGWTCAASHNAVFVFGGGLIDLREATFEARETVITVYVAFGGAQILVPEDVRVEEHGIGIFGGFGGNTSKKVRTHNRDLPADAPVVRVRGAAVFGGAEVKRVPVRPRRS
;
A
#
# COMPACT_ATOMS: atom_id res chain seq x y z
N MET A 1 -18.52 58.06 -38.79
CA MET A 1 -17.42 57.13 -38.53
C MET A 1 -17.67 56.48 -37.18
N GLY A 2 -18.36 55.37 -37.19
CA GLY A 2 -18.65 54.59 -36.00
C GLY A 2 -17.64 53.46 -35.89
N THR A 3 -16.91 53.41 -34.78
CA THR A 3 -16.04 52.31 -34.44
C THR A 3 -16.84 51.28 -33.64
N GLU A 4 -17.24 50.21 -34.32
CA GLU A 4 -17.78 49.02 -33.66
C GLU A 4 -16.68 48.30 -32.90
N THR A 5 -16.80 48.31 -31.58
CA THR A 5 -15.98 47.50 -30.67
C THR A 5 -16.66 46.15 -30.54
N THR A 6 -16.12 45.15 -31.19
CA THR A 6 -16.51 43.75 -31.02
C THR A 6 -16.09 43.26 -29.61
N PRO A 7 -17.00 42.77 -28.77
CA PRO A 7 -16.59 42.15 -27.51
C PRO A 7 -15.97 40.79 -27.82
N CYS A 8 -14.70 40.61 -27.46
CA CYS A 8 -14.06 39.28 -27.38
C CYS A 8 -14.79 38.44 -26.35
N ASN A 9 -15.61 37.54 -26.83
CA ASN A 9 -16.27 36.53 -26.01
C ASN A 9 -15.25 35.47 -25.62
N GLY A 10 -14.58 35.73 -24.50
CA GLY A 10 -13.64 34.78 -23.88
C GLY A 10 -14.38 33.66 -23.18
N ASP A 11 -15.00 32.78 -23.96
CA ASP A 11 -15.49 31.46 -23.44
C ASP A 11 -14.35 30.46 -23.56
N ASP A 12 -13.29 30.68 -22.79
CA ASP A 12 -12.27 29.67 -22.52
C ASP A 12 -12.81 28.68 -21.47
N ARG A 13 -13.78 27.88 -21.88
CA ARG A 13 -14.17 26.71 -21.14
C ARG A 13 -13.02 25.73 -21.26
N SER A 14 -12.12 25.78 -20.29
CA SER A 14 -11.08 24.79 -20.12
C SER A 14 -11.71 23.39 -20.17
N ARG A 15 -11.44 22.69 -21.28
CA ARG A 15 -11.91 21.30 -21.46
C ARG A 15 -11.45 20.52 -20.26
N PRO A 16 -12.35 19.79 -19.56
CA PRO A 16 -11.95 19.02 -18.39
C PRO A 16 -10.84 18.03 -18.78
N ILE A 17 -9.72 18.14 -18.11
CA ILE A 17 -8.58 17.26 -18.34
C ILE A 17 -9.02 15.84 -18.03
N ARG A 18 -8.79 14.93 -18.97
CA ARG A 18 -9.17 13.53 -18.78
C ARG A 18 -8.40 12.91 -17.64
N ALA A 19 -9.10 12.18 -16.78
CA ALA A 19 -8.51 11.44 -15.70
C ALA A 19 -7.53 10.36 -16.20
N THR A 20 -6.33 10.33 -15.67
CA THR A 20 -5.34 9.28 -15.93
C THR A 20 -5.55 8.08 -15.01
N THR A 21 -4.99 6.93 -15.36
CA THR A 21 -5.01 5.75 -14.49
C THR A 21 -4.31 6.03 -13.16
N GLU A 22 -3.18 6.73 -13.21
CA GLU A 22 -2.43 7.10 -12.00
C GLU A 22 -3.24 8.01 -11.06
N GLN A 23 -4.03 8.94 -11.60
CA GLN A 23 -4.91 9.79 -10.80
C GLN A 23 -6.01 8.97 -10.14
N ARG A 24 -6.63 8.02 -10.84
CA ARG A 24 -7.62 7.11 -10.25
C ARG A 24 -7.03 6.26 -9.12
N GLU A 25 -5.86 5.68 -9.34
CA GLU A 25 -5.15 4.90 -8.32
C GLU A 25 -4.82 5.73 -7.09
N ARG A 26 -4.45 6.99 -7.27
CA ARG A 26 -4.16 7.92 -6.19
C ARG A 26 -5.39 8.21 -5.35
N VAL A 27 -6.54 8.43 -5.98
CA VAL A 27 -7.83 8.63 -5.30
C VAL A 27 -8.26 7.37 -4.55
N VAL A 28 -8.21 6.19 -5.18
CA VAL A 28 -8.58 4.92 -4.52
C VAL A 28 -7.67 4.64 -3.32
N ARG A 29 -6.41 5.01 -3.41
CA ARG A 29 -5.47 4.91 -2.29
C ARG A 29 -5.91 5.78 -1.11
N GLU A 30 -6.26 7.04 -1.37
CA GLU A 30 -6.71 7.97 -0.32
C GLU A 30 -8.03 7.51 0.31
N LEU A 31 -8.98 7.02 -0.50
CA LEU A 31 -10.22 6.41 0.01
C LEU A 31 -9.92 5.23 0.93
N SER A 32 -8.94 4.39 0.57
CA SER A 32 -8.51 3.27 1.42
C SER A 32 -7.90 3.73 2.73
N GLU A 33 -7.07 4.79 2.70
CA GLU A 33 -6.50 5.38 3.90
C GLU A 33 -7.57 6.03 4.79
N ALA A 34 -8.54 6.72 4.21
CA ALA A 34 -9.69 7.28 4.91
C ALA A 34 -10.52 6.20 5.61
N THR A 35 -10.73 5.07 4.94
CA THR A 35 -11.41 3.89 5.53
C THR A 35 -10.61 3.33 6.71
N ALA A 36 -9.30 3.22 6.56
CA ALA A 36 -8.41 2.76 7.63
C ALA A 36 -8.40 3.70 8.85
N ARG A 37 -8.58 5.01 8.62
CA ARG A 37 -8.73 6.01 9.69
C ARG A 37 -10.14 6.04 10.29
N GLY A 38 -11.09 5.26 9.75
CA GLY A 38 -12.50 5.25 10.18
C GLY A 38 -13.30 6.47 9.74
N GLN A 39 -12.80 7.25 8.78
CA GLN A 39 -13.50 8.41 8.21
C GLN A 39 -14.54 7.99 7.16
N LEU A 40 -14.36 6.82 6.57
CA LEU A 40 -15.22 6.29 5.52
C LEU A 40 -15.69 4.88 5.90
N GLU A 41 -16.97 4.61 5.71
CA GLU A 41 -17.50 3.26 5.87
C GLU A 41 -17.13 2.36 4.69
N ILE A 42 -17.03 1.05 4.92
CA ILE A 42 -16.63 0.07 3.90
C ILE A 42 -17.56 0.12 2.68
N GLY A 43 -18.87 0.20 2.90
CA GLY A 43 -19.83 0.27 1.81
C GLY A 43 -19.76 1.56 1.00
N GLU A 44 -19.27 2.64 1.61
CA GLU A 44 -19.03 3.90 0.95
C GLU A 44 -17.70 3.88 0.16
N PHE A 45 -16.67 3.27 0.72
CA PHE A 45 -15.41 2.99 0.02
C PHE A 45 -15.66 2.25 -1.29
N ASP A 46 -16.46 1.18 -1.27
CA ASP A 46 -16.78 0.41 -2.48
C ASP A 46 -17.45 1.27 -3.56
N LYS A 47 -18.43 2.07 -3.16
CA LYS A 47 -19.16 2.95 -4.09
C LYS A 47 -18.23 4.00 -4.69
N ARG A 48 -17.45 4.71 -3.86
CA ARG A 48 -16.55 5.77 -4.31
C ARG A 48 -15.38 5.21 -5.14
N SER A 49 -14.86 4.04 -4.78
CA SER A 49 -13.80 3.37 -5.58
C SER A 49 -14.33 2.99 -6.97
N ALA A 50 -15.53 2.42 -7.06
CA ALA A 50 -16.15 2.13 -8.35
C ALA A 50 -16.43 3.39 -9.18
N GLN A 51 -16.77 4.50 -8.55
CA GLN A 51 -16.95 5.81 -9.19
C GLN A 51 -15.61 6.38 -9.68
N ALA A 52 -14.55 6.29 -8.89
CA ALA A 52 -13.20 6.73 -9.27
C ALA A 52 -12.73 6.05 -10.56
N TRP A 53 -13.02 4.76 -10.73
CA TRP A 53 -12.67 4.03 -11.95
C TRP A 53 -13.53 4.43 -13.18
N LYS A 54 -14.73 4.92 -12.96
CA LYS A 54 -15.64 5.40 -14.02
C LYS A 54 -15.41 6.88 -14.35
N ALA A 55 -14.80 7.64 -13.47
CA ALA A 55 -14.56 9.06 -13.61
C ALA A 55 -13.79 9.38 -14.91
N ARG A 56 -14.25 10.40 -15.63
CA ARG A 56 -13.69 10.81 -16.92
C ARG A 56 -12.77 12.01 -16.79
N SER A 57 -12.91 12.80 -15.73
CA SER A 57 -12.15 14.01 -15.50
C SER A 57 -11.46 14.02 -14.13
N ALA A 58 -10.44 14.86 -13.99
CA ALA A 58 -9.77 15.09 -12.71
C ALA A 58 -10.72 15.72 -11.67
N THR A 59 -11.68 16.54 -12.12
CA THR A 59 -12.68 17.15 -11.26
C THR A 59 -13.59 16.09 -10.63
N GLU A 60 -14.14 15.17 -11.44
CA GLU A 60 -14.92 14.06 -10.92
C GLU A 60 -14.17 13.19 -9.90
N LEU A 61 -12.85 13.09 -10.05
CA LEU A 61 -12.01 12.38 -9.08
C LEU A 61 -11.83 13.18 -7.78
N ALA A 62 -11.69 14.49 -7.87
CA ALA A 62 -11.55 15.36 -6.70
C ALA A 62 -12.83 15.39 -5.86
N ASP A 63 -14.00 15.44 -6.52
CA ASP A 63 -15.32 15.44 -5.87
C ASP A 63 -15.52 14.22 -4.94
N LEU A 64 -14.87 13.08 -5.23
CA LEU A 64 -14.95 11.88 -4.40
C LEU A 64 -14.20 12.00 -3.06
N LEU A 65 -13.37 13.01 -2.91
CA LEU A 65 -12.54 13.25 -1.74
C LEU A 65 -12.88 14.56 -1.01
N ASP A 66 -13.92 15.26 -1.43
CA ASP A 66 -14.27 16.62 -0.98
C ASP A 66 -14.54 16.69 0.53
N ASP A 67 -15.10 15.64 1.09
CA ASP A 67 -15.39 15.48 2.52
C ASP A 67 -14.25 14.83 3.33
N ILE A 68 -13.17 14.39 2.65
CA ILE A 68 -12.04 13.67 3.25
C ILE A 68 -10.81 14.56 3.35
N LEU A 69 -10.55 15.37 2.30
CA LEU A 69 -9.35 16.18 2.18
C LEU A 69 -9.66 17.66 2.01
N PRO A 70 -8.84 18.55 2.58
CA PRO A 70 -8.99 19.99 2.39
C PRO A 70 -8.59 20.47 0.97
N ASP A 71 -7.77 19.72 0.25
CA ASP A 71 -7.37 20.00 -1.14
C ASP A 71 -7.37 18.73 -1.98
N PRO A 72 -8.55 18.25 -2.41
CA PRO A 72 -8.68 17.07 -3.25
C PRO A 72 -8.04 17.23 -4.62
N MET A 73 -8.14 18.43 -5.21
CA MET A 73 -7.61 18.71 -6.55
C MET A 73 -6.08 18.67 -6.56
N GLY A 74 -5.43 19.19 -5.51
CA GLY A 74 -3.99 19.11 -5.34
C GLY A 74 -3.51 17.67 -5.30
N LEU A 75 -4.22 16.78 -4.61
CA LEU A 75 -3.93 15.35 -4.59
C LEU A 75 -4.07 14.74 -5.99
N VAL A 76 -5.17 15.01 -6.69
CA VAL A 76 -5.46 14.42 -8.01
C VAL A 76 -4.46 14.89 -9.05
N THR A 77 -4.12 16.18 -9.08
CA THR A 77 -3.20 16.75 -10.07
C THR A 77 -1.73 16.51 -9.75
N GLY A 78 -1.43 16.08 -8.52
CA GLY A 78 -0.04 15.89 -8.07
C GLY A 78 0.67 17.21 -7.76
N ALA A 79 -0.05 18.32 -7.63
CA ALA A 79 0.47 19.52 -7.01
C ALA A 79 0.81 19.15 -5.56
N ALA A 80 2.08 19.28 -5.20
CA ALA A 80 2.56 18.87 -3.89
C ALA A 80 1.78 19.61 -2.81
N LEU A 81 0.96 18.87 -2.06
CA LEU A 81 0.53 19.37 -0.75
C LEU A 81 1.80 19.71 0.02
N PRO A 82 1.87 20.87 0.70
CA PRO A 82 2.94 21.11 1.64
C PRO A 82 2.89 19.91 2.59
N ARG A 83 3.97 19.13 2.57
CA ARG A 83 4.17 18.10 3.59
C ARG A 83 4.09 18.84 4.90
N THR A 84 3.02 18.65 5.64
CA THR A 84 3.06 18.93 7.06
C THR A 84 4.17 18.02 7.55
N ASP A 85 5.34 18.60 7.75
CA ASP A 85 6.42 18.00 8.49
C ASP A 85 5.88 17.77 9.92
N VAL A 86 5.16 16.65 10.06
CA VAL A 86 5.10 16.03 11.37
C VAL A 86 6.55 15.73 11.66
N PRO A 87 7.17 16.31 12.70
CA PRO A 87 8.54 16.01 13.00
C PRO A 87 8.59 14.50 13.27
N VAL A 88 9.07 13.77 12.28
CA VAL A 88 9.56 12.42 12.49
C VAL A 88 10.72 12.64 13.45
N THR A 89 10.45 12.39 14.71
CA THR A 89 11.51 12.31 15.71
C THR A 89 12.52 11.35 15.13
N ARG A 90 13.60 11.90 14.60
CA ARG A 90 14.79 11.12 14.25
C ARG A 90 15.19 10.48 15.54
N PHE A 91 14.86 9.21 15.71
CA PHE A 91 15.52 8.40 16.70
C PHE A 91 16.97 8.38 16.26
N SER A 92 17.75 9.15 17.03
CA SER A 92 19.18 9.33 16.88
C SER A 92 19.86 7.98 16.74
N ASP A 93 20.76 7.94 15.77
CA ASP A 93 21.76 6.91 15.56
C ASP A 93 22.44 6.52 16.89
N HIS A 94 21.94 5.46 17.49
CA HIS A 94 22.78 4.61 18.32
C HIS A 94 23.03 3.35 17.49
N VAL A 95 23.98 3.46 16.59
CA VAL A 95 24.59 2.30 15.93
C VAL A 95 25.41 1.57 16.99
N ALA A 96 24.72 0.68 17.73
CA ALA A 96 25.43 -0.38 18.42
C ALA A 96 25.97 -1.35 17.36
N PRO A 97 27.17 -1.90 17.47
CA PRO A 97 27.71 -2.85 16.52
C PRO A 97 26.80 -4.07 16.49
N VAL A 98 26.09 -4.25 15.37
CA VAL A 98 25.17 -5.34 15.18
C VAL A 98 25.95 -6.60 14.92
N VAL A 99 25.92 -7.54 15.85
CA VAL A 99 26.32 -8.92 15.63
C VAL A 99 25.32 -9.49 14.60
N SER A 100 25.80 -9.66 13.38
CA SER A 100 24.96 -10.05 12.24
C SER A 100 24.52 -11.51 12.33
N GLY A 101 23.27 -11.72 12.75
CA GLY A 101 22.59 -13.00 12.54
C GLY A 101 22.13 -13.14 11.07
N PRO A 102 21.82 -14.37 10.60
CA PRO A 102 21.44 -14.59 9.19
C PRO A 102 20.23 -13.80 8.71
N GLY A 103 19.34 -13.35 9.60
CA GLY A 103 18.17 -12.52 9.27
C GLY A 103 18.48 -11.02 9.16
N SER A 104 19.48 -10.51 9.90
CA SER A 104 19.84 -9.08 9.89
C SER A 104 20.49 -8.66 8.56
N ALA A 105 21.08 -9.58 7.82
CA ALA A 105 21.64 -9.33 6.48
C ALA A 105 20.57 -8.91 5.43
N ARG A 106 19.29 -9.00 5.75
CA ARG A 106 18.21 -8.55 4.87
C ARG A 106 17.84 -7.08 5.05
N VAL A 107 18.30 -6.45 6.11
CA VAL A 107 18.01 -5.04 6.40
C VAL A 107 19.10 -4.19 5.77
N THR A 108 18.76 -3.43 4.73
CA THR A 108 19.73 -2.65 3.96
C THR A 108 19.69 -1.16 4.28
N GLY A 109 18.60 -0.66 4.87
CA GLY A 109 18.37 0.77 5.06
C GLY A 109 18.04 1.53 3.78
N GLU A 110 17.97 0.83 2.63
CA GLU A 110 17.64 1.45 1.35
C GLU A 110 16.13 1.65 1.23
N ALA A 111 15.71 2.80 0.67
CA ALA A 111 14.30 3.12 0.47
C ALA A 111 13.61 2.04 -0.38
N GLY A 112 12.56 1.46 0.18
CA GLY A 112 11.83 0.36 -0.42
C GLY A 112 10.52 0.77 -1.10
N ALA A 113 9.91 -0.20 -1.79
CA ALA A 113 8.59 -0.04 -2.36
C ALA A 113 7.53 0.10 -1.26
N ARG A 114 6.74 1.17 -1.32
CA ARG A 114 5.71 1.49 -0.31
C ARG A 114 4.32 0.99 -0.69
N TRP A 115 4.09 0.66 -1.96
CA TRP A 115 2.77 0.32 -2.47
C TRP A 115 2.77 -0.89 -3.40
N THR A 116 1.71 -1.69 -3.29
CA THR A 116 1.32 -2.69 -4.27
C THR A 116 -0.19 -2.58 -4.47
N VAL A 117 -0.62 -2.26 -5.68
CA VAL A 117 -2.05 -2.08 -6.00
C VAL A 117 -2.42 -2.99 -7.16
N ALA A 118 -3.51 -3.72 -7.02
CA ALA A 118 -4.12 -4.47 -8.10
C ALA A 118 -5.63 -4.25 -8.11
N VAL A 119 -6.15 -3.82 -9.24
CA VAL A 119 -7.59 -3.61 -9.46
C VAL A 119 -7.97 -4.38 -10.72
N PHE A 120 -8.95 -5.26 -10.62
CA PHE A 120 -9.38 -6.18 -11.70
C PHE A 120 -8.28 -7.06 -12.30
N SER A 121 -7.18 -7.28 -11.57
CA SER A 121 -6.04 -8.06 -12.04
C SER A 121 -5.28 -8.71 -10.89
N GLY A 122 -4.21 -9.46 -11.20
CA GLY A 122 -3.27 -9.96 -10.21
C GLY A 122 -2.05 -9.05 -10.11
N ALA A 123 -1.60 -8.73 -8.90
CA ALA A 123 -0.30 -8.13 -8.69
C ALA A 123 0.64 -9.12 -8.01
N GLU A 124 1.82 -9.29 -8.58
CA GLU A 124 2.85 -10.14 -7.99
C GLU A 124 4.12 -9.32 -7.72
N LYS A 125 4.52 -9.28 -6.46
CA LYS A 125 5.84 -8.80 -6.04
C LYS A 125 6.71 -10.00 -5.73
N LYS A 126 7.62 -10.33 -6.64
CA LYS A 126 8.55 -11.46 -6.52
C LYS A 126 9.98 -10.98 -6.73
N SER A 127 10.93 -11.66 -6.08
CA SER A 127 12.39 -11.56 -6.27
C SER A 127 13.04 -10.17 -6.31
N GLY A 128 14.06 -9.97 -5.46
CA GLY A 128 15.01 -8.87 -5.60
C GLY A 128 14.46 -7.45 -5.39
N TRP A 129 13.42 -7.27 -4.58
CA TRP A 129 12.88 -5.96 -4.26
C TRP A 129 13.11 -5.58 -2.80
N THR A 130 13.17 -4.29 -2.51
CA THR A 130 13.25 -3.77 -1.15
C THR A 130 11.87 -3.40 -0.65
N CYS A 131 11.48 -3.97 0.49
CA CYS A 131 10.23 -3.64 1.16
C CYS A 131 10.44 -2.42 2.06
N ALA A 132 9.63 -1.38 1.88
CA ALA A 132 9.67 -0.20 2.73
C ALA A 132 9.29 -0.54 4.17
N ALA A 133 9.74 0.26 5.13
CA ALA A 133 9.37 0.13 6.54
C ALA A 133 7.84 0.15 6.74
N SER A 134 7.11 0.84 5.85
CA SER A 134 5.65 0.79 5.75
C SER A 134 5.26 0.48 4.31
N HIS A 135 4.65 -0.68 4.08
CA HIS A 135 4.19 -1.13 2.77
C HIS A 135 2.68 -1.34 2.79
N ASN A 136 1.97 -0.74 1.83
CA ASN A 136 0.53 -0.88 1.70
C ASN A 136 0.20 -1.71 0.46
N ALA A 137 -0.70 -2.67 0.61
CA ALA A 137 -1.15 -3.54 -0.45
C ALA A 137 -2.67 -3.48 -0.57
N VAL A 138 -3.18 -3.09 -1.72
CA VAL A 138 -4.62 -2.97 -1.98
C VAL A 138 -4.99 -3.85 -3.15
N PHE A 139 -5.91 -4.77 -2.91
CA PHE A 139 -6.41 -5.71 -3.90
C PHE A 139 -7.94 -5.57 -3.99
N VAL A 140 -8.41 -5.06 -5.15
CA VAL A 140 -9.84 -4.88 -5.42
C VAL A 140 -10.19 -5.76 -6.62
N PHE A 141 -11.09 -6.68 -6.58
CA PHE A 141 -11.45 -7.62 -7.65
C PHE A 141 -10.24 -8.36 -8.27
N GLY A 142 -9.57 -9.18 -7.47
CA GLY A 142 -8.44 -9.95 -7.99
C GLY A 142 -7.62 -10.60 -6.91
N GLY A 143 -6.37 -10.92 -7.23
CA GLY A 143 -5.45 -11.55 -6.31
C GLY A 143 -4.13 -10.82 -6.21
N GLY A 144 -3.44 -11.01 -5.10
CA GLY A 144 -2.10 -10.47 -4.90
C GLY A 144 -1.15 -11.47 -4.26
N LEU A 145 0.09 -11.47 -4.73
CA LEU A 145 1.17 -12.22 -4.13
C LEU A 145 2.31 -11.28 -3.76
N ILE A 146 2.60 -11.21 -2.47
CA ILE A 146 3.76 -10.50 -1.93
C ILE A 146 4.75 -11.55 -1.44
N ASP A 147 5.81 -11.76 -2.19
CA ASP A 147 6.85 -12.73 -1.86
C ASP A 147 8.05 -12.04 -1.22
N LEU A 148 8.24 -12.26 0.07
CA LEU A 148 9.35 -11.71 0.86
C LEU A 148 10.55 -12.65 0.96
N ARG A 149 10.53 -13.80 0.31
CA ARG A 149 11.62 -14.82 0.43
C ARG A 149 12.96 -14.30 -0.04
N GLU A 150 12.97 -13.44 -1.05
CA GLU A 150 14.17 -12.83 -1.62
C GLU A 150 14.18 -11.31 -1.46
N ALA A 151 13.20 -10.75 -0.72
CA ALA A 151 13.14 -9.33 -0.45
C ALA A 151 14.19 -8.89 0.58
N THR A 152 14.63 -7.67 0.42
CA THR A 152 15.36 -6.92 1.44
C THR A 152 14.41 -5.97 2.15
N PHE A 153 14.79 -5.47 3.31
CA PHE A 153 13.96 -4.58 4.11
C PHE A 153 14.66 -3.23 4.31
N GLU A 154 13.91 -2.16 4.18
CA GLU A 154 14.38 -0.81 4.50
C GLU A 154 14.70 -0.67 5.99
N ALA A 155 13.90 -1.30 6.85
CA ALA A 155 14.07 -1.25 8.29
C ALA A 155 13.93 -2.64 8.91
N ARG A 156 14.40 -2.78 10.14
CA ARG A 156 14.28 -4.03 10.91
C ARG A 156 12.83 -4.39 11.23
N GLU A 157 12.01 -3.38 11.44
CA GLU A 157 10.58 -3.52 11.65
C GLU A 157 9.84 -3.00 10.41
N THR A 158 9.07 -3.88 9.79
CA THR A 158 8.31 -3.60 8.58
C THR A 158 6.83 -3.84 8.83
N VAL A 159 6.00 -2.85 8.54
CA VAL A 159 4.55 -2.96 8.63
C VAL A 159 3.97 -3.12 7.24
N ILE A 160 3.28 -4.22 6.98
CA ILE A 160 2.55 -4.47 5.74
C ILE A 160 1.06 -4.35 6.03
N THR A 161 0.42 -3.35 5.44
CA THR A 161 -1.03 -3.15 5.58
C THR A 161 -1.71 -3.68 4.31
N VAL A 162 -2.60 -4.66 4.47
CA VAL A 162 -3.24 -5.37 3.35
C VAL A 162 -4.74 -5.13 3.37
N TYR A 163 -5.28 -4.63 2.27
CA TYR A 163 -6.71 -4.49 2.05
C TYR A 163 -7.14 -5.34 0.87
N VAL A 164 -8.08 -6.24 1.10
CA VAL A 164 -8.68 -7.09 0.07
C VAL A 164 -10.18 -6.84 0.05
N ALA A 165 -10.70 -6.29 -1.04
CA ALA A 165 -12.13 -6.08 -1.17
C ALA A 165 -12.83 -7.33 -1.73
N PHE A 166 -12.44 -7.81 -2.91
CA PHE A 166 -13.01 -9.02 -3.54
C PHE A 166 -11.86 -9.85 -4.12
N GLY A 167 -11.55 -10.99 -3.51
CA GLY A 167 -10.49 -11.85 -4.01
C GLY A 167 -9.56 -12.38 -2.94
N GLY A 168 -8.27 -12.50 -3.24
CA GLY A 168 -7.30 -13.07 -2.31
C GLY A 168 -5.95 -12.38 -2.31
N ALA A 169 -5.33 -12.28 -1.15
CA ALA A 169 -3.93 -11.88 -1.03
C ALA A 169 -3.13 -13.00 -0.35
N GLN A 170 -1.94 -13.26 -0.87
CA GLN A 170 -1.00 -14.18 -0.22
C GLN A 170 0.31 -13.46 0.05
N ILE A 171 0.76 -13.50 1.29
CA ILE A 171 2.02 -12.93 1.72
C ILE A 171 2.93 -14.06 2.14
N LEU A 172 4.03 -14.28 1.41
CA LEU A 172 5.01 -15.31 1.73
C LEU A 172 6.13 -14.69 2.56
N VAL A 173 6.23 -15.12 3.82
CA VAL A 173 7.24 -14.65 4.76
C VAL A 173 8.28 -15.75 4.96
N PRO A 174 9.58 -15.51 4.76
CA PRO A 174 10.60 -16.51 4.98
C PRO A 174 10.77 -16.85 6.47
N GLU A 175 11.24 -18.07 6.76
CA GLU A 175 11.36 -18.57 8.14
C GLU A 175 12.39 -17.84 9.02
N ASP A 176 13.30 -17.05 8.42
CA ASP A 176 14.29 -16.23 9.11
C ASP A 176 13.77 -14.85 9.54
N VAL A 177 12.51 -14.57 9.23
CA VAL A 177 11.82 -13.31 9.59
C VAL A 177 10.71 -13.61 10.58
N ARG A 178 10.65 -12.81 11.65
CA ARG A 178 9.54 -12.88 12.62
C ARG A 178 8.30 -12.28 12.01
N VAL A 179 7.15 -12.95 12.14
CA VAL A 179 5.88 -12.48 11.64
C VAL A 179 4.87 -12.30 12.76
N GLU A 180 4.18 -11.16 12.74
CA GLU A 180 3.05 -10.85 13.62
C GLU A 180 1.85 -10.48 12.75
N GLU A 181 0.70 -11.04 13.06
CA GLU A 181 -0.50 -10.94 12.23
C GLU A 181 -1.64 -10.31 13.04
N HIS A 182 -2.21 -9.21 12.51
CA HIS A 182 -3.28 -8.45 13.15
C HIS A 182 -4.28 -7.99 12.07
N GLY A 183 -5.06 -8.90 11.51
CA GLY A 183 -6.01 -8.58 10.47
C GLY A 183 -7.42 -9.06 10.77
N ILE A 184 -8.41 -8.47 10.11
CA ILE A 184 -9.83 -8.77 10.26
C ILE A 184 -10.38 -9.28 8.93
N GLY A 185 -11.08 -10.42 8.96
CA GLY A 185 -11.92 -10.89 7.84
C GLY A 185 -13.40 -10.64 8.16
N ILE A 186 -14.14 -9.99 7.27
CA ILE A 186 -15.57 -9.68 7.49
C ILE A 186 -16.45 -10.75 6.85
N PHE A 187 -16.36 -10.96 5.54
CA PHE A 187 -17.01 -12.06 4.80
C PHE A 187 -15.94 -12.94 4.15
N GLY A 188 -14.96 -13.36 4.94
CA GLY A 188 -13.80 -14.13 4.50
C GLY A 188 -12.84 -14.36 5.65
N GLY A 189 -11.57 -14.65 5.32
CA GLY A 189 -10.54 -14.96 6.31
C GLY A 189 -9.35 -14.02 6.23
N PHE A 190 -8.82 -13.67 7.40
CA PHE A 190 -7.49 -13.10 7.53
C PHE A 190 -6.73 -13.99 8.51
N GLY A 191 -5.62 -14.60 8.08
CA GLY A 191 -4.91 -15.48 8.98
C GLY A 191 -3.59 -16.00 8.44
N GLY A 192 -2.84 -16.58 9.37
CA GLY A 192 -1.53 -17.15 9.11
C GLY A 192 -1.53 -18.65 8.97
N ASN A 193 -0.62 -19.12 8.13
CA ASN A 193 -0.33 -20.54 7.95
C ASN A 193 1.18 -20.76 7.89
N THR A 194 1.62 -21.87 8.45
CA THR A 194 3.04 -22.24 8.40
C THR A 194 3.21 -23.49 7.55
N SER A 195 4.05 -23.37 6.52
CA SER A 195 4.38 -24.53 5.69
C SER A 195 5.05 -25.63 6.53
N LYS A 196 4.67 -26.89 6.29
CA LYS A 196 5.30 -28.06 6.94
C LYS A 196 6.81 -28.18 6.70
N LYS A 197 7.35 -27.43 5.74
CA LYS A 197 8.79 -27.41 5.40
C LYS A 197 9.60 -26.39 6.19
N VAL A 198 8.95 -25.54 6.99
CA VAL A 198 9.59 -24.56 7.88
C VAL A 198 10.26 -25.30 9.03
N ARG A 199 11.52 -24.98 9.26
CA ARG A 199 12.33 -25.62 10.32
C ARG A 199 12.44 -24.77 11.57
N THR A 200 12.39 -23.43 11.42
CA THR A 200 12.53 -22.48 12.51
C THR A 200 11.18 -21.91 12.91
N HIS A 201 10.77 -22.10 14.16
CA HIS A 201 9.53 -21.48 14.64
C HIS A 201 9.72 -19.98 14.91
N ASN A 202 8.63 -19.22 14.84
CA ASN A 202 8.64 -17.77 15.07
C ASN A 202 9.22 -17.37 16.43
N ARG A 203 8.96 -18.20 17.47
CA ARG A 203 9.46 -18.00 18.83
C ARG A 203 10.96 -18.29 19.01
N ASP A 204 11.52 -19.11 18.13
CA ASP A 204 12.91 -19.57 18.22
C ASP A 204 13.88 -18.63 17.46
N LEU A 205 13.33 -17.59 16.82
CA LEU A 205 14.11 -16.59 16.13
C LEU A 205 14.89 -15.71 17.10
N PRO A 206 16.13 -15.36 16.77
CA PRO A 206 16.95 -14.47 17.60
C PRO A 206 16.28 -13.11 17.80
N ALA A 207 16.63 -12.43 18.88
CA ALA A 207 16.02 -11.15 19.23
C ALA A 207 16.28 -10.05 18.18
N ASP A 208 17.32 -10.18 17.37
CA ASP A 208 17.72 -9.27 16.32
C ASP A 208 17.13 -9.61 14.94
N ALA A 209 16.32 -10.66 14.83
CA ALA A 209 15.63 -11.01 13.59
C ALA A 209 14.72 -9.87 13.11
N PRO A 210 14.63 -9.63 11.78
CA PRO A 210 13.66 -8.68 11.23
C PRO A 210 12.24 -9.07 11.62
N VAL A 211 11.39 -8.07 11.85
CA VAL A 211 9.98 -8.26 12.22
C VAL A 211 9.09 -7.72 11.09
N VAL A 212 8.21 -8.56 10.59
CA VAL A 212 7.15 -8.16 9.64
C VAL A 212 5.82 -8.25 10.35
N ARG A 213 5.18 -7.10 10.54
CA ARG A 213 3.81 -6.99 11.05
C ARG A 213 2.84 -6.88 9.89
N VAL A 214 1.99 -7.87 9.71
CA VAL A 214 0.94 -7.85 8.70
C VAL A 214 -0.38 -7.49 9.37
N ARG A 215 -1.00 -6.41 8.90
CA ARG A 215 -2.29 -5.95 9.39
C ARG A 215 -3.20 -5.59 8.22
N GLY A 216 -4.50 -5.44 8.47
CA GLY A 216 -5.44 -4.99 7.46
C GLY A 216 -6.80 -5.66 7.54
N ALA A 217 -7.51 -5.61 6.43
CA ALA A 217 -8.86 -6.17 6.34
C ALA A 217 -9.09 -6.90 5.01
N ALA A 218 -9.83 -8.01 5.09
CA ALA A 218 -10.37 -8.71 3.93
C ALA A 218 -11.91 -8.69 4.04
N VAL A 219 -12.60 -8.11 3.05
CA VAL A 219 -14.06 -7.93 3.11
C VAL A 219 -14.77 -9.12 2.47
N PHE A 220 -14.60 -9.34 1.18
CA PHE A 220 -15.16 -10.52 0.46
C PHE A 220 -14.00 -11.32 -0.14
N GLY A 221 -13.42 -12.21 0.66
CA GLY A 221 -12.26 -12.99 0.23
C GLY A 221 -11.30 -13.28 1.37
N GLY A 222 -10.00 -13.38 1.08
CA GLY A 222 -9.04 -13.76 2.11
C GLY A 222 -7.67 -13.13 1.97
N ALA A 223 -7.01 -12.91 3.09
CA ALA A 223 -5.59 -12.63 3.14
C ALA A 223 -4.88 -13.73 3.93
N GLU A 224 -3.97 -14.45 3.29
CA GLU A 224 -3.17 -15.51 3.90
C GLU A 224 -1.73 -15.03 4.07
N VAL A 225 -1.25 -15.06 5.30
CA VAL A 225 0.17 -14.89 5.60
C VAL A 225 0.80 -16.27 5.77
N LYS A 226 1.71 -16.64 4.88
CA LYS A 226 2.28 -17.96 4.88
C LYS A 226 3.76 -17.94 5.17
N ARG A 227 4.17 -18.58 6.26
CA ARG A 227 5.59 -18.82 6.54
C ARG A 227 6.12 -19.95 5.66
N VAL A 228 7.23 -19.68 5.00
CA VAL A 228 7.84 -20.59 4.04
C VAL A 228 9.36 -20.69 4.25
N PRO A 229 10.01 -21.80 3.84
CA PRO A 229 11.47 -21.88 3.90
C PRO A 229 12.14 -20.77 3.11
N VAL A 230 13.33 -20.36 3.56
CA VAL A 230 14.19 -19.46 2.79
C VAL A 230 14.55 -20.10 1.46
N ARG A 231 14.45 -19.33 0.37
CA ARG A 231 15.04 -19.79 -0.91
C ARG A 231 16.56 -19.58 -0.85
N PRO A 232 17.36 -20.61 -1.18
CA PRO A 232 18.78 -20.38 -1.37
C PRO A 232 18.98 -19.36 -2.50
N ARG A 233 19.77 -18.31 -2.24
CA ARG A 233 20.17 -17.37 -3.31
C ARG A 233 20.84 -18.17 -4.41
N ARG A 234 20.35 -18.08 -5.61
CA ARG A 234 21.08 -18.56 -6.78
C ARG A 234 22.29 -17.61 -6.94
N SER A 235 23.48 -18.16 -6.70
CA SER A 235 24.77 -17.56 -7.01
C SER A 235 24.94 -17.42 -8.52
#